data_2fa9d70a7ede4fc7778237180a361de6
#
_entry.id   2fa9d70a7ede4fc7778237180a361de6
#
_cell.length_a   1.000
_cell.length_b   1.000
_cell.length_c   1.000
_cell.angle_alpha   90.00
_cell.angle_beta   90.00
_cell.angle_gamma   90.00
#
_symmetry.space_group_name_H-M   'P 1'
#
loop_
_entity.id
_entity.type
_entity.pdbx_description
1 polymer ?
#
loop_
_entity_poly.entity_id
_entity_poly.type
_entity_poly.pdbx_seq_one_letter_code
_entity_poly.pdbx_strand_id
1 'polypeptide(L)'
;MQSYFFIRTDNQCVKINFSDIVYVEANRNYVRIVAQNRVFLVLLSLKQLEAILPSNSFCRVQRSYIVSLDSVVSFDQDNIYVQAGPGQKKTALPLGLQYKKLLYEKVKVVASEVRQKVRISERIGVGALN
;
A
#
# COMPACT_ATOMS: atom_id res chain seq x y z
N MET A 1 -19.69 5.95 8.27
CA MET A 1 -18.67 4.94 8.12
C MET A 1 -17.44 5.29 8.94
N GLN A 2 -16.90 4.31 9.64
CA GLN A 2 -15.76 4.54 10.48
C GLN A 2 -14.50 4.71 9.64
N SER A 3 -13.70 5.72 9.96
CA SER A 3 -12.48 6.01 9.20
C SER A 3 -11.21 5.84 10.05
N TYR A 4 -11.35 5.24 11.20
CA TYR A 4 -10.24 5.06 12.13
C TYR A 4 -10.51 3.92 13.10
N PHE A 5 -9.48 3.53 13.83
CA PHE A 5 -9.63 2.61 14.96
C PHE A 5 -8.60 3.02 16.02
N PHE A 6 -8.72 2.44 17.20
CA PHE A 6 -7.80 2.73 18.29
C PHE A 6 -7.01 1.49 18.66
N ILE A 7 -5.75 1.67 19.00
CA ILE A 7 -4.95 0.61 19.58
C ILE A 7 -4.69 0.98 21.04
N ARG A 8 -4.56 -0.04 21.87
CA ARG A 8 -4.26 0.17 23.28
C ARG A 8 -2.75 0.18 23.48
N THR A 9 -2.25 1.21 24.13
CA THR A 9 -0.88 1.27 24.62
C THR A 9 -0.92 1.06 26.13
N ASP A 10 0.20 1.23 26.80
CA ASP A 10 0.27 0.94 28.23
C ASP A 10 -0.78 1.70 29.05
N ASN A 11 -0.99 2.94 28.76
CA ASN A 11 -1.88 3.76 29.59
C ASN A 11 -2.84 4.64 28.79
N GLN A 12 -3.01 4.36 27.51
CA GLN A 12 -3.95 5.14 26.72
C GLN A 12 -4.35 4.38 25.45
N CYS A 13 -5.36 4.86 24.79
CA CYS A 13 -5.76 4.35 23.47
C CYS A 13 -5.38 5.40 22.44
N VAL A 14 -4.68 4.96 21.40
CA VAL A 14 -4.17 5.85 20.37
C VAL A 14 -4.93 5.62 19.07
N LYS A 15 -5.39 6.70 18.46
CA LYS A 15 -6.14 6.63 17.22
C LYS A 15 -5.21 6.39 16.03
N ILE A 16 -5.63 5.50 15.15
CA ILE A 16 -4.98 5.32 13.86
C ILE A 16 -6.03 5.56 12.78
N ASN A 17 -5.80 6.54 11.94
CA ASN A 17 -6.70 6.81 10.81
C ASN A 17 -6.35 5.86 9.67
N PHE A 18 -7.35 5.27 9.03
CA PHE A 18 -7.10 4.37 7.91
C PHE A 18 -6.32 5.08 6.80
N SER A 19 -6.60 6.36 6.57
CA SER A 19 -5.92 7.12 5.52
C SER A 19 -4.43 7.33 5.77
N ASP A 20 -3.96 7.13 7.00
CA ASP A 20 -2.54 7.28 7.32
C ASP A 20 -1.74 5.99 7.11
N ILE A 21 -2.41 4.88 6.95
CA ILE A 21 -1.73 3.59 6.82
C ILE A 21 -1.21 3.41 5.40
N VAL A 22 0.07 3.08 5.28
CA VAL A 22 0.70 2.79 3.99
C VAL A 22 0.63 1.29 3.72
N TYR A 23 1.10 0.49 4.66
CA TYR A 23 1.00 -0.96 4.54
C TYR A 23 1.16 -1.61 5.92
N VAL A 24 0.85 -2.89 6.00
CA VAL A 24 0.95 -3.67 7.23
C VAL A 24 1.73 -4.93 6.94
N GLU A 25 2.62 -5.28 7.84
CA GLU A 25 3.43 -6.47 7.73
C GLU A 25 3.23 -7.34 8.96
N ALA A 26 2.96 -8.63 8.74
CA ALA A 26 2.88 -9.59 9.83
C ALA A 26 4.29 -10.00 10.25
N ASN A 27 4.52 -10.06 11.55
CA ASN A 27 5.80 -10.46 12.10
C ASN A 27 5.55 -11.33 13.32
N ARG A 28 5.47 -12.64 13.09
CA ARG A 28 5.17 -13.63 14.13
C ARG A 28 3.78 -13.37 14.73
N ASN A 29 3.71 -13.05 16.01
CA ASN A 29 2.42 -12.89 16.69
C ASN A 29 1.97 -11.44 16.80
N TYR A 30 2.62 -10.52 16.08
CA TYR A 30 2.18 -9.14 16.04
C TYR A 30 2.28 -8.61 14.61
N VAL A 31 1.67 -7.45 14.38
CA VAL A 31 1.73 -6.78 13.09
C VAL A 31 2.46 -5.46 13.26
N ARG A 32 3.09 -5.07 12.17
CA ARG A 32 3.79 -3.81 12.07
C ARG A 32 2.97 -2.94 11.13
N ILE A 33 2.30 -1.94 11.68
CA ILE A 33 1.48 -1.02 10.89
C ILE A 33 2.34 0.17 10.52
N VAL A 34 2.67 0.30 9.25
CA VAL A 34 3.49 1.40 8.75
C VAL A 34 2.56 2.50 8.31
N ALA A 35 2.52 3.56 9.09
CA ALA A 35 1.72 4.74 8.79
C ALA A 35 2.64 5.85 8.29
N GLN A 36 2.06 6.97 7.86
CA GLN A 36 2.83 8.02 7.21
C GLN A 36 3.94 8.60 8.10
N ASN A 37 3.67 8.76 9.38
CA ASN A 37 4.62 9.40 10.29
C ASN A 37 5.18 8.51 11.37
N ARG A 38 4.72 7.28 11.46
CA ARG A 38 5.20 6.38 12.51
C ARG A 38 4.84 4.95 12.21
N VAL A 39 5.46 4.05 12.95
CA VAL A 39 5.20 2.62 12.86
C VAL A 39 4.63 2.16 14.19
N PHE A 40 3.58 1.36 14.13
CA PHE A 40 2.97 0.78 15.32
C PHE A 40 3.23 -0.73 15.33
N LEU A 41 3.59 -1.26 16.49
CA LEU A 41 3.70 -2.71 16.67
C LEU A 41 2.52 -3.13 17.55
N VAL A 42 1.66 -3.98 17.03
CA VAL A 42 0.41 -4.32 17.70
C VAL A 42 0.27 -5.84 17.80
N LEU A 43 -0.09 -6.34 18.98
CA LEU A 43 -0.35 -7.75 19.19
C LEU A 43 -1.69 -8.09 18.57
N LEU A 44 -1.65 -8.52 17.32
CA LEU A 44 -2.85 -8.74 16.52
C LEU A 44 -2.42 -9.58 15.34
N SER A 45 -3.27 -10.48 14.87
CA SER A 45 -2.97 -11.22 13.66
C SER A 45 -3.35 -10.38 12.44
N LEU A 46 -2.72 -10.68 11.31
CA LEU A 46 -3.04 -9.99 10.07
C LEU A 46 -4.49 -10.25 9.68
N LYS A 47 -4.98 -11.44 9.95
CA LYS A 47 -6.37 -11.80 9.66
C LYS A 47 -7.35 -10.96 10.48
N GLN A 48 -7.03 -10.74 11.74
CA GLN A 48 -7.87 -9.90 12.61
C GLN A 48 -7.88 -8.46 12.12
N LEU A 49 -6.72 -7.96 11.73
CA LEU A 49 -6.62 -6.59 11.23
C LEU A 49 -7.34 -6.46 9.90
N GLU A 50 -7.24 -7.46 9.03
CA GLU A 50 -7.92 -7.44 7.74
C GLU A 50 -9.43 -7.29 7.92
N ALA A 51 -9.99 -7.86 8.98
CA ALA A 51 -11.42 -7.74 9.25
C ALA A 51 -11.81 -6.33 9.71
N ILE A 52 -10.86 -5.54 10.22
CA ILE A 52 -11.09 -4.19 10.69
C ILE A 52 -10.94 -3.17 9.55
N LEU A 53 -9.99 -3.40 8.65
CA LEU A 53 -9.68 -2.46 7.58
C LEU A 53 -10.75 -2.49 6.49
N PRO A 54 -11.10 -1.33 5.94
CA PRO A 54 -12.11 -1.28 4.86
C PRO A 54 -11.63 -2.07 3.64
N SER A 55 -12.42 -3.02 3.18
CA SER A 55 -12.02 -3.93 2.10
C SER A 55 -11.89 -3.25 0.75
N ASN A 56 -12.53 -2.09 0.56
CA ASN A 56 -12.40 -1.36 -0.70
C ASN A 56 -11.16 -0.46 -0.74
N SER A 57 -10.47 -0.28 0.38
CA SER A 57 -9.30 0.59 0.45
C SER A 57 -8.02 -0.17 0.74
N PHE A 58 -8.12 -1.42 1.15
CA PHE A 58 -6.96 -2.24 1.52
C PHE A 58 -7.01 -3.56 0.80
N CYS A 59 -5.84 -4.11 0.52
CA CYS A 59 -5.74 -5.37 -0.19
C CYS A 59 -4.62 -6.23 0.38
N ARG A 60 -4.96 -7.49 0.68
CA ARG A 60 -3.95 -8.49 1.02
C ARG A 60 -3.20 -8.81 -0.26
N VAL A 61 -1.88 -8.61 -0.27
CA VAL A 61 -1.08 -8.79 -1.48
C VAL A 61 -0.10 -9.94 -1.36
N GLN A 62 0.05 -10.45 -0.15
CA GLN A 62 0.92 -11.58 0.12
C GLN A 62 0.51 -12.09 1.50
N ARG A 63 0.91 -13.30 1.83
CA ARG A 63 0.50 -13.91 3.11
C ARG A 63 0.79 -13.01 4.32
N SER A 64 1.87 -12.25 4.25
CA SER A 64 2.31 -11.42 5.37
C SER A 64 2.08 -9.94 5.16
N TYR A 65 1.44 -9.51 4.06
CA TYR A 65 1.32 -8.10 3.76
C TYR A 65 -0.07 -7.67 3.32
N ILE A 66 -0.51 -6.53 3.85
CA ILE A 66 -1.69 -5.82 3.40
C ILE A 66 -1.22 -4.42 2.98
N VAL A 67 -1.71 -3.91 1.86
CA VAL A 67 -1.38 -2.55 1.44
C VAL A 67 -2.61 -1.68 1.43
N SER A 68 -2.41 -0.38 1.66
CA SER A 68 -3.42 0.62 1.36
C SER A 68 -3.37 0.88 -0.14
N LEU A 69 -4.50 0.75 -0.82
CA LEU A 69 -4.53 0.95 -2.27
C LEU A 69 -4.17 2.38 -2.65
N ASP A 70 -4.48 3.34 -1.79
CA ASP A 70 -4.10 4.74 -2.03
C ASP A 70 -2.60 4.95 -2.01
N SER A 71 -1.85 4.06 -1.36
CA SER A 71 -0.40 4.18 -1.27
C SER A 71 0.33 3.45 -2.39
N VAL A 72 -0.38 2.68 -3.20
CA VAL A 72 0.22 1.92 -4.28
C VAL A 72 0.51 2.85 -5.44
N VAL A 73 1.76 2.87 -5.90
CA VAL A 73 2.15 3.69 -7.05
C VAL A 73 2.31 2.86 -8.31
N SER A 74 2.65 1.58 -8.16
CA SER A 74 2.78 0.68 -9.32
C SER A 74 2.88 -0.75 -8.82
N PHE A 75 2.69 -1.70 -9.72
CA PHE A 75 2.95 -3.10 -9.42
C PHE A 75 3.26 -3.84 -10.73
N ASP A 76 4.00 -4.92 -10.59
CA ASP A 76 4.31 -5.80 -11.71
C ASP A 76 3.99 -7.24 -11.31
N GLN A 77 4.59 -8.21 -11.94
CA GLN A 77 4.29 -9.62 -11.66
C GLN A 77 4.76 -10.08 -10.29
N ASP A 78 5.81 -9.49 -9.79
CA ASP A 78 6.48 -9.97 -8.59
C ASP A 78 6.38 -9.04 -7.40
N ASN A 79 6.20 -7.76 -7.62
CA ASN A 79 6.24 -6.75 -6.56
C ASN A 79 5.15 -5.72 -6.69
N ILE A 80 4.80 -5.15 -5.54
CA ILE A 80 3.94 -4.00 -5.50
C ILE A 80 4.72 -2.89 -4.79
N TYR A 81 4.65 -1.67 -5.32
CA TYR A 81 5.44 -0.55 -4.82
C TYR A 81 4.52 0.44 -4.15
N VAL A 82 4.83 0.73 -2.89
CA VAL A 82 4.03 1.67 -2.09
C VAL A 82 4.87 2.87 -1.69
N GLN A 83 4.21 3.98 -1.46
CA GLN A 83 4.85 5.23 -1.12
C GLN A 83 3.93 6.04 -0.24
N ALA A 84 4.46 6.63 0.83
CA ALA A 84 3.64 7.38 1.78
C ALA A 84 3.09 8.65 1.17
N GLY A 85 3.82 9.26 0.26
CA GLY A 85 3.38 10.48 -0.40
C GLY A 85 4.44 10.93 -1.40
N PRO A 86 4.16 12.01 -2.16
CA PRO A 86 5.10 12.50 -3.14
C PRO A 86 6.46 12.81 -2.51
N GLY A 87 7.51 12.38 -3.18
CA GLY A 87 8.87 12.62 -2.68
C GLY A 87 9.33 11.67 -1.59
N GLN A 88 8.45 10.81 -1.10
CA GLN A 88 8.83 9.83 -0.10
C GLN A 88 9.42 8.59 -0.77
N LYS A 89 10.16 7.82 0.00
CA LYS A 89 10.79 6.60 -0.49
C LYS A 89 9.74 5.58 -0.90
N LYS A 90 9.96 4.94 -2.05
CA LYS A 90 9.13 3.81 -2.46
C LYS A 90 9.62 2.55 -1.77
N THR A 91 8.70 1.72 -1.34
CA THR A 91 9.00 0.44 -0.73
C THR A 91 8.44 -0.67 -1.61
N ALA A 92 9.26 -1.64 -1.95
CA ALA A 92 8.84 -2.78 -2.74
C ALA A 92 8.39 -3.89 -1.79
N LEU A 93 7.20 -4.40 -2.02
CA LEU A 93 6.66 -5.52 -1.26
C LEU A 93 6.37 -6.66 -2.21
N PRO A 94 6.55 -7.92 -1.77
CA PRO A 94 6.27 -9.05 -2.65
C PRO A 94 4.78 -9.17 -2.93
N LEU A 95 4.45 -9.46 -4.18
CA LEU A 95 3.08 -9.73 -4.59
C LEU A 95 2.95 -11.24 -4.77
N GLY A 96 2.18 -11.87 -3.89
CA GLY A 96 2.00 -13.30 -3.93
C GLY A 96 1.14 -13.74 -5.10
N LEU A 97 1.50 -14.87 -5.69
CA LEU A 97 0.80 -15.38 -6.87
C LEU A 97 -0.69 -15.53 -6.62
N GLN A 98 -1.05 -16.08 -5.48
CA GLN A 98 -2.46 -16.34 -5.19
C GLN A 98 -3.23 -15.08 -4.77
N TYR A 99 -2.54 -13.95 -4.63
CA TYR A 99 -3.18 -12.68 -4.28
C TYR A 99 -3.31 -11.73 -5.48
N LYS A 100 -2.72 -12.09 -6.62
CA LYS A 100 -2.80 -11.24 -7.81
C LYS A 100 -4.22 -11.04 -8.29
N LYS A 101 -5.01 -12.11 -8.29
CA LYS A 101 -6.39 -12.02 -8.74
C LYS A 101 -7.18 -11.04 -7.88
N LEU A 102 -6.98 -11.11 -6.56
CA LEU A 102 -7.66 -10.21 -5.64
C LEU A 102 -7.27 -8.76 -5.92
N LEU A 103 -5.99 -8.52 -6.15
CA LEU A 103 -5.52 -7.17 -6.45
C LEU A 103 -6.18 -6.65 -7.72
N TYR A 104 -6.17 -7.45 -8.80
CA TYR A 104 -6.78 -7.05 -10.07
C TYR A 104 -8.28 -6.81 -9.96
N GLU A 105 -8.93 -7.46 -9.02
CA GLU A 105 -10.36 -7.22 -8.78
C GLU A 105 -10.61 -5.90 -8.06
N LYS A 106 -9.66 -5.45 -7.26
CA LYS A 106 -9.82 -4.23 -6.48
C LYS A 106 -9.33 -2.99 -7.19
N VAL A 107 -8.39 -3.13 -8.11
CA VAL A 107 -7.90 -2.01 -8.90
C VAL A 107 -8.42 -2.14 -10.33
N LYS A 108 -8.41 -1.03 -11.06
CA LYS A 108 -8.90 -1.04 -12.42
C LYS A 108 -7.75 -0.78 -13.37
N VAL A 109 -7.37 -1.79 -14.13
CA VAL A 109 -6.35 -1.64 -15.15
C VAL A 109 -7.06 -1.35 -16.46
N VAL A 110 -6.83 -0.16 -17.00
CA VAL A 110 -7.66 0.35 -18.09
C VAL A 110 -7.15 -0.05 -19.46
N ALA A 111 -5.84 0.07 -19.69
CA ALA A 111 -5.30 -0.13 -21.04
C ALA A 111 -3.79 -0.25 -20.98
N SER A 112 -3.20 -0.66 -22.11
CA SER A 112 -1.76 -0.69 -22.26
C SER A 112 -1.28 0.62 -22.89
N GLU A 113 -0.13 1.08 -22.42
CA GLU A 113 0.48 2.25 -23.02
C GLU A 113 0.99 1.90 -24.42
N VAL A 114 0.78 2.81 -25.38
CA VAL A 114 1.31 2.62 -26.71
C VAL A 114 2.81 2.92 -26.68
N ARG A 115 3.60 1.93 -27.10
CA ARG A 115 5.04 2.10 -27.08
C ARG A 115 5.51 2.73 -28.35
N GLN A 116 6.10 3.89 -28.22
CA GLN A 116 6.76 4.57 -29.30
C GLN A 116 8.18 4.85 -28.87
N LYS A 117 9.10 4.82 -29.83
CA LYS A 117 10.45 5.24 -29.56
C LYS A 117 10.47 6.75 -29.58
N VAL A 118 10.52 7.33 -28.42
CA VAL A 118 10.58 8.77 -28.30
C VAL A 118 11.94 9.12 -27.73
N ARG A 119 12.65 10.00 -28.40
CA ARG A 119 13.96 10.43 -27.92
C ARG A 119 13.78 11.42 -26.80
N ILE A 120 14.72 11.37 -25.88
CA ILE A 120 14.68 12.27 -24.77
C ILE A 120 14.62 13.72 -25.20
N SER A 121 15.37 14.08 -26.23
CA SER A 121 15.36 15.44 -26.74
C SER A 121 13.99 15.87 -27.23
N GLU A 122 13.22 14.97 -27.74
CA GLU A 122 11.89 15.29 -28.20
C GLU A 122 10.96 15.50 -27.02
N ARG A 123 11.19 14.76 -25.97
CA ARG A 123 10.35 14.88 -24.78
C ARG A 123 10.62 16.11 -23.98
N ILE A 124 11.89 16.55 -24.03
CA ILE A 124 12.25 17.67 -23.24
C ILE A 124 12.05 18.93 -23.95
N GLY A 125 12.24 18.87 -25.12
CA GLY A 125 12.14 20.05 -25.92
C GLY A 125 10.92 20.68 -25.82
N VAL A 126 10.27 20.31 -25.12
CA VAL A 126 9.28 20.80 -24.98
C VAL A 126 9.26 21.39 -23.87
N GLY A 127 9.90 21.58 -23.35
CA GLY A 127 9.76 21.95 -22.38
C GLY A 127 10.50 21.53 -21.51
N ALA A 128 10.99 21.74 -21.36
CA ALA A 128 11.68 21.27 -20.78
C ALA A 128 11.48 20.65 -19.88
N LEU A 129 11.30 20.49 -19.62
CA LEU A 129 11.27 19.63 -19.23
C LEU A 129 10.52 19.21 -18.78
N ASN A 130 10.00 19.23 -18.93
CA ASN A 130 9.35 18.61 -19.10
C ASN A 130 8.83 18.05 -18.70
#